data_f016ff732f193ecc1dd54bb70ae0d091
#
_entry.id   f016ff732f193ecc1dd54bb70ae0d091
#
_cell.length_a   1.000
_cell.length_b   1.000
_cell.length_c   1.000
_cell.angle_alpha   90.00
_cell.angle_beta   90.00
_cell.angle_gamma   90.00
#
_symmetry.space_group_name_H-M   'P 1'
#
loop_
_entity.id
_entity.type
_entity.pdbx_description
1 polymer ?
#
loop_
_entity_poly.entity_id
_entity_poly.type
_entity_poly.pdbx_seq_one_letter_code
_entity_poly.pdbx_strand_id
1 'polypeptide(L)'
;MSKLTIIGAGPTGVLLAILLRRRGFTVTIYESRSDPRGDGGEAGRSINLALADRGIAALKRVGVYAQLAPALMPMSGRLIHDLRGSTALQPYGTRPQEVIYSISRHRLDRALVDIAVREHDVRIEFEHRLEAADFSAGVARIRDLRTSRLLTVPMQPMLGCDGGGSRMRREMHAAKLIDASEVPLDHGYKELTIPARPSGEFAMRRDALHIWPRGGYMLIALPNADGSFTATLFLPNAGPTSFAALAEPRAIDAFLAREFPDAVALMPNAGEQFRQHPTGLLGTVYAAPWQVRDSAAILGDAAHAIVPFHGQGMNCCFEDCLEFDAAVGRHAGWEARFEDFTASRKPNTDAIAAISLENYLEMREHVADARFRLRHALSLELERRFPARFIPRYSMVMFHHEIPYALAQQRGLLQARLLEELTAAAATLEEVDFERAASAIETYLPPIAEALSSVTNE
;
A
#
# COMPACT_ATOMS: atom_id res chain seq x y z
N MET A 1 -1.10 16.67 30.69
CA MET A 1 -1.12 15.85 29.48
C MET A 1 0.17 16.09 28.70
N SER A 2 0.90 15.05 28.36
CA SER A 2 2.12 15.18 27.54
C SER A 2 1.76 15.61 26.14
N LYS A 3 2.49 16.58 25.60
CA LYS A 3 2.31 17.10 24.23
C LYS A 3 3.12 16.27 23.24
N LEU A 4 2.61 16.13 22.02
CA LEU A 4 3.23 15.39 20.94
C LEU A 4 2.98 16.10 19.62
N THR A 5 3.99 16.11 18.76
CA THR A 5 3.89 16.71 17.41
C THR A 5 3.99 15.63 16.33
N ILE A 6 3.11 15.70 15.35
CA ILE A 6 3.16 14.85 14.14
C ILE A 6 3.42 15.74 12.94
N ILE A 7 4.32 15.33 12.04
CA ILE A 7 4.56 15.97 10.77
C ILE A 7 3.90 15.12 9.67
N GLY A 8 2.90 15.71 8.99
CA GLY A 8 2.11 15.08 7.94
C GLY A 8 0.73 14.63 8.42
N ALA A 9 -0.33 15.18 7.79
CA ALA A 9 -1.73 14.76 7.96
C ALA A 9 -2.21 13.82 6.84
N GLY A 10 -1.33 12.98 6.32
CA GLY A 10 -1.74 11.84 5.51
C GLY A 10 -2.49 10.81 6.35
N PRO A 11 -3.05 9.74 5.73
CA PRO A 11 -3.82 8.71 6.45
C PRO A 11 -3.10 8.17 7.69
N THR A 12 -1.80 7.91 7.59
CA THR A 12 -0.96 7.43 8.70
C THR A 12 -0.91 8.40 9.87
N GLY A 13 -0.57 9.67 9.60
CA GLY A 13 -0.42 10.66 10.67
C GLY A 13 -1.73 10.96 11.39
N VAL A 14 -2.84 11.00 10.65
CA VAL A 14 -4.17 11.26 11.23
C VAL A 14 -4.66 10.06 12.04
N LEU A 15 -4.51 8.83 11.51
CA LEU A 15 -4.89 7.62 12.25
C LEU A 15 -4.09 7.47 13.53
N LEU A 16 -2.77 7.70 13.48
CA LEU A 16 -1.90 7.69 14.64
C LEU A 16 -2.31 8.76 15.67
N ALA A 17 -2.67 9.97 15.22
CA ALA A 17 -3.13 11.05 16.12
C ALA A 17 -4.39 10.64 16.88
N ILE A 18 -5.36 9.99 16.23
CA ILE A 18 -6.57 9.49 16.89
C ILE A 18 -6.21 8.50 18.00
N LEU A 19 -5.34 7.54 17.72
CA LEU A 19 -4.90 6.54 18.71
C LEU A 19 -4.21 7.19 19.91
N LEU A 20 -3.30 8.14 19.67
CA LEU A 20 -2.57 8.84 20.73
C LEU A 20 -3.49 9.77 21.55
N ARG A 21 -4.48 10.42 20.93
CA ARG A 21 -5.51 11.18 21.64
C ARG A 21 -6.32 10.30 22.59
N ARG A 22 -6.68 9.10 22.17
CA ARG A 22 -7.37 8.11 23.02
C ARG A 22 -6.55 7.68 24.24
N ARG A 23 -5.21 7.76 24.14
CA ARG A 23 -4.31 7.55 25.28
C ARG A 23 -4.10 8.79 26.16
N GLY A 24 -4.75 9.90 25.85
CA GLY A 24 -4.68 11.14 26.66
C GLY A 24 -3.53 12.07 26.28
N PHE A 25 -2.83 11.87 25.17
CA PHE A 25 -1.85 12.83 24.69
C PHE A 25 -2.52 14.05 24.05
N THR A 26 -1.91 15.21 24.16
CA THR A 26 -2.29 16.39 23.36
C THR A 26 -1.49 16.36 22.06
N VAL A 27 -2.18 16.19 20.93
CA VAL A 27 -1.55 16.01 19.61
C VAL A 27 -1.76 17.23 18.73
N THR A 28 -0.68 17.72 18.12
CA THR A 28 -0.72 18.74 17.05
C THR A 28 -0.08 18.15 15.80
N ILE A 29 -0.78 18.23 14.66
CA ILE A 29 -0.26 17.84 13.35
C ILE A 29 0.07 19.09 12.54
N TYR A 30 1.23 19.11 11.87
CA TYR A 30 1.59 20.10 10.86
C TYR A 30 1.56 19.44 9.48
N GLU A 31 0.77 20.00 8.55
CA GLU A 31 0.56 19.48 7.21
C GLU A 31 0.84 20.56 6.16
N SER A 32 1.63 20.23 5.17
CA SER A 32 2.03 21.16 4.10
C SER A 32 0.92 21.46 3.09
N ARG A 33 -0.02 20.54 2.91
CA ARG A 33 -1.16 20.69 1.98
C ARG A 33 -2.30 21.46 2.64
N SER A 34 -3.24 21.90 1.81
CA SER A 34 -4.51 22.49 2.26
C SER A 34 -5.42 21.44 2.91
N ASP A 35 -6.44 21.90 3.63
CA ASP A 35 -7.44 21.05 4.28
C ASP A 35 -8.23 20.25 3.23
N PRO A 36 -8.25 18.91 3.29
CA PRO A 36 -8.97 18.08 2.32
C PRO A 36 -10.49 18.18 2.44
N ARG A 37 -11.01 18.86 3.47
CA ARG A 37 -12.44 19.09 3.67
C ARG A 37 -12.96 20.29 2.89
N GLY A 38 -12.08 21.20 2.43
CA GLY A 38 -12.43 22.35 1.62
C GLY A 38 -12.80 21.98 0.17
N ASP A 39 -13.44 22.90 -0.56
CA ASP A 39 -13.90 22.71 -1.94
C ASP A 39 -12.75 22.65 -2.97
N GLY A 40 -11.52 22.89 -2.55
CA GLY A 40 -10.31 22.85 -3.38
C GLY A 40 -9.63 21.49 -3.48
N GLY A 41 -10.29 20.40 -3.05
CA GLY A 41 -9.77 19.05 -3.24
C GLY A 41 -9.52 18.79 -4.72
N GLU A 42 -8.32 18.37 -5.09
CA GLU A 42 -7.87 18.15 -6.47
C GLU A 42 -8.89 17.30 -7.25
N ALA A 43 -9.80 17.96 -7.94
CA ALA A 43 -10.68 17.31 -8.89
C ALA A 43 -9.79 16.67 -9.98
N GLY A 44 -9.75 15.35 -10.05
CA GLY A 44 -9.10 14.61 -11.11
C GLY A 44 -7.78 13.90 -10.77
N ARG A 45 -7.31 13.91 -9.50
CA ARG A 45 -6.13 13.13 -9.05
C ARG A 45 -6.45 12.27 -7.85
N SER A 46 -7.35 11.32 -8.02
CA SER A 46 -7.70 10.39 -6.95
C SER A 46 -7.07 9.04 -7.25
N ILE A 47 -5.86 8.82 -6.73
CA ILE A 47 -5.29 7.47 -6.66
C ILE A 47 -6.25 6.62 -5.84
N ASN A 48 -6.69 5.49 -6.40
CA ASN A 48 -7.40 4.49 -5.62
C ASN A 48 -6.42 3.65 -4.84
N LEU A 49 -6.78 3.43 -3.60
CA LEU A 49 -6.04 2.58 -2.68
C LEU A 49 -6.73 1.23 -2.57
N ALA A 50 -5.94 0.17 -2.49
CA ALA A 50 -6.43 -1.17 -2.18
C ALA A 50 -6.47 -1.34 -0.66
N LEU A 51 -7.67 -1.36 -0.08
CA LEU A 51 -7.87 -1.61 1.34
C LEU A 51 -8.04 -3.11 1.57
N ALA A 52 -7.16 -3.68 2.38
CA ALA A 52 -7.12 -5.09 2.77
C ALA A 52 -7.44 -5.25 4.27
N ASP A 53 -7.45 -6.47 4.76
CA ASP A 53 -7.85 -6.80 6.13
C ASP A 53 -7.07 -6.03 7.20
N ARG A 54 -5.75 -5.85 7.04
CA ARG A 54 -4.90 -5.07 7.95
C ARG A 54 -5.35 -3.61 8.07
N GLY A 55 -5.62 -2.97 6.95
CA GLY A 55 -6.14 -1.60 6.92
C GLY A 55 -7.55 -1.51 7.49
N ILE A 56 -8.40 -2.50 7.22
CA ILE A 56 -9.76 -2.60 7.78
C ILE A 56 -9.71 -2.73 9.30
N ALA A 57 -8.84 -3.57 9.84
CA ALA A 57 -8.65 -3.73 11.28
C ALA A 57 -8.27 -2.40 11.95
N ALA A 58 -7.35 -1.64 11.36
CA ALA A 58 -6.96 -0.33 11.86
C ALA A 58 -8.09 0.69 11.79
N LEU A 59 -8.82 0.78 10.68
CA LEU A 59 -9.98 1.68 10.53
C LEU A 59 -11.11 1.33 11.49
N LYS A 60 -11.37 0.05 11.74
CA LYS A 60 -12.32 -0.41 12.77
C LYS A 60 -11.87 0.01 14.15
N ARG A 61 -10.58 -0.14 14.47
CA ARG A 61 -10.00 0.24 15.76
C ARG A 61 -10.22 1.70 16.08
N VAL A 62 -10.13 2.61 15.10
CA VAL A 62 -10.37 4.06 15.29
C VAL A 62 -11.81 4.48 15.03
N GLY A 63 -12.72 3.58 14.61
CA GLY A 63 -14.15 3.85 14.42
C GLY A 63 -14.50 4.48 13.06
N VAL A 64 -13.54 4.62 12.15
CA VAL A 64 -13.74 5.27 10.82
C VAL A 64 -14.37 4.32 9.81
N TYR A 65 -14.22 2.99 9.97
CA TYR A 65 -14.64 2.00 8.98
C TYR A 65 -16.11 2.10 8.59
N ALA A 66 -17.03 2.25 9.56
CA ALA A 66 -18.46 2.30 9.31
C ALA A 66 -18.86 3.48 8.40
N GLN A 67 -18.16 4.62 8.53
CA GLN A 67 -18.40 5.80 7.70
C GLN A 67 -17.89 5.60 6.26
N LEU A 68 -16.83 4.82 6.08
CA LEU A 68 -16.23 4.53 4.77
C LEU A 68 -16.91 3.37 4.04
N ALA A 69 -17.51 2.42 4.76
CA ALA A 69 -18.06 1.18 4.22
C ALA A 69 -18.99 1.38 2.99
N PRO A 70 -19.89 2.39 2.94
CA PRO A 70 -20.73 2.62 1.76
C PRO A 70 -19.97 3.04 0.49
N ALA A 71 -18.72 3.51 0.62
CA ALA A 71 -17.89 3.96 -0.48
C ALA A 71 -16.83 2.93 -0.91
N LEU A 72 -16.78 1.79 -0.22
CA LEU A 72 -15.83 0.72 -0.52
C LEU A 72 -16.33 -0.11 -1.71
N MET A 73 -15.50 -0.28 -2.73
CA MET A 73 -15.81 -1.10 -3.89
C MET A 73 -15.12 -2.47 -3.74
N PRO A 74 -15.89 -3.55 -3.49
CA PRO A 74 -15.30 -4.88 -3.32
C PRO A 74 -14.78 -5.42 -4.65
N MET A 75 -13.60 -6.04 -4.61
CA MET A 75 -12.99 -6.75 -5.73
C MET A 75 -12.66 -8.16 -5.27
N SER A 76 -13.24 -9.16 -5.95
CA SER A 76 -13.11 -10.58 -5.61
C SER A 76 -11.95 -11.29 -6.32
N GLY A 77 -11.30 -10.62 -7.28
CA GLY A 77 -10.21 -11.19 -8.06
C GLY A 77 -9.60 -10.20 -9.03
N ARG A 78 -8.61 -10.70 -9.78
CA ARG A 78 -7.97 -10.01 -10.90
C ARG A 78 -8.67 -10.44 -12.20
N LEU A 79 -9.16 -9.51 -13.00
CA LEU A 79 -9.65 -9.77 -14.35
C LEU A 79 -8.54 -9.45 -15.34
N ILE A 80 -7.93 -10.49 -15.90
CA ILE A 80 -6.81 -10.36 -16.83
C ILE A 80 -7.34 -10.16 -18.24
N HIS A 81 -6.86 -9.14 -18.94
CA HIS A 81 -7.20 -8.81 -20.33
C HIS A 81 -6.02 -9.14 -21.25
N ASP A 82 -6.20 -10.06 -22.18
CA ASP A 82 -5.19 -10.36 -23.20
C ASP A 82 -5.23 -9.35 -24.37
N LEU A 83 -4.25 -9.47 -25.28
CA LEU A 83 -4.18 -8.61 -26.47
C LEU A 83 -5.32 -8.86 -27.47
N ARG A 84 -6.02 -9.99 -27.38
CA ARG A 84 -7.13 -10.36 -28.28
C ARG A 84 -8.49 -9.94 -27.73
N GLY A 85 -8.51 -9.29 -26.55
CA GLY A 85 -9.72 -8.87 -25.87
C GLY A 85 -10.41 -9.97 -25.06
N SER A 86 -9.81 -11.17 -24.95
CA SER A 86 -10.32 -12.22 -24.07
C SER A 86 -10.01 -11.87 -22.61
N THR A 87 -10.89 -12.27 -21.71
CA THR A 87 -10.73 -12.02 -20.27
C THR A 87 -10.75 -13.31 -19.46
N ALA A 88 -9.96 -13.35 -18.38
CA ALA A 88 -9.92 -14.46 -17.45
C ALA A 88 -9.92 -13.91 -16.00
N LEU A 89 -10.91 -14.35 -15.20
CA LEU A 89 -10.95 -14.01 -13.79
C LEU A 89 -10.06 -14.96 -12.98
N GLN A 90 -9.16 -14.38 -12.20
CA GLN A 90 -8.36 -15.07 -11.19
C GLN A 90 -8.86 -14.65 -9.82
N PRO A 91 -9.57 -15.51 -9.07
CA PRO A 91 -10.04 -15.16 -7.74
C PRO A 91 -8.88 -14.94 -6.77
N TYR A 92 -9.07 -14.07 -5.79
CA TYR A 92 -8.05 -13.82 -4.77
C TYR A 92 -7.97 -14.95 -3.74
N GLY A 93 -9.08 -15.61 -3.44
CA GLY A 93 -9.16 -16.67 -2.46
C GLY A 93 -10.32 -17.62 -2.73
N THR A 94 -10.56 -18.50 -1.77
CA THR A 94 -11.57 -19.57 -1.86
C THR A 94 -12.89 -19.23 -1.17
N ARG A 95 -12.93 -18.15 -0.38
CA ARG A 95 -14.09 -17.76 0.45
C ARG A 95 -14.70 -16.44 -0.03
N PRO A 96 -16.04 -16.26 0.06
CA PRO A 96 -16.71 -15.04 -0.39
C PRO A 96 -16.23 -13.75 0.30
N GLN A 97 -15.71 -13.84 1.53
CA GLN A 97 -15.19 -12.70 2.30
C GLN A 97 -13.75 -12.32 1.93
N GLU A 98 -13.06 -13.14 1.13
CA GLU A 98 -11.69 -12.86 0.67
C GLU A 98 -11.72 -11.88 -0.51
N VAL A 99 -12.05 -10.66 -0.19
CA VAL A 99 -12.14 -9.51 -1.10
C VAL A 99 -11.24 -8.39 -0.61
N ILE A 100 -10.70 -7.63 -1.56
CA ILE A 100 -10.05 -6.35 -1.27
C ILE A 100 -10.97 -5.23 -1.72
N TYR A 101 -10.82 -4.04 -1.16
CA TYR A 101 -11.70 -2.93 -1.49
C TYR A 101 -10.92 -1.81 -2.16
N SER A 102 -11.45 -1.30 -3.26
CA SER A 102 -11.00 -0.03 -3.82
C SER A 102 -11.63 1.12 -3.06
N ILE A 103 -10.82 2.12 -2.71
CA ILE A 103 -11.27 3.35 -2.07
C ILE A 103 -10.49 4.54 -2.62
N SER A 104 -11.19 5.65 -2.87
CA SER A 104 -10.56 6.92 -3.22
C SER A 104 -9.74 7.44 -2.04
N ARG A 105 -8.47 7.79 -2.28
CA ARG A 105 -7.59 8.38 -1.27
C ARG A 105 -8.17 9.65 -0.67
N HIS A 106 -8.74 10.52 -1.49
CA HIS A 106 -9.37 11.76 -1.03
C HIS A 106 -10.53 11.50 -0.03
N ARG A 107 -11.38 10.51 -0.31
CA ARG A 107 -12.48 10.13 0.61
C ARG A 107 -11.93 9.60 1.94
N LEU A 108 -10.89 8.80 1.90
CA LEU A 108 -10.23 8.27 3.09
C LEU A 108 -9.60 9.39 3.92
N ASP A 109 -8.81 10.27 3.29
CA ASP A 109 -8.15 11.40 3.95
C ASP A 109 -9.20 12.30 4.63
N ARG A 110 -10.26 12.66 3.91
CA ARG A 110 -11.35 13.50 4.42
C ARG A 110 -12.05 12.88 5.63
N ALA A 111 -12.40 11.59 5.56
CA ALA A 111 -13.10 10.91 6.65
C ALA A 111 -12.22 10.80 7.91
N LEU A 112 -10.94 10.49 7.75
CA LEU A 112 -9.99 10.44 8.86
C LEU A 112 -9.83 11.81 9.51
N VAL A 113 -9.64 12.88 8.73
CA VAL A 113 -9.49 14.24 9.24
C VAL A 113 -10.77 14.71 9.95
N ASP A 114 -11.96 14.43 9.39
CA ASP A 114 -13.24 14.78 10.02
C ASP A 114 -13.37 14.15 11.41
N ILE A 115 -13.12 12.86 11.55
CA ILE A 115 -13.20 12.16 12.84
C ILE A 115 -12.12 12.66 13.81
N ALA A 116 -10.89 12.82 13.34
CA ALA A 116 -9.79 13.28 14.17
C ALA A 116 -10.09 14.65 14.82
N VAL A 117 -10.64 15.58 14.03
CA VAL A 117 -10.95 16.94 14.51
C VAL A 117 -12.21 16.98 15.36
N ARG A 118 -13.32 16.34 14.90
CA ARG A 118 -14.62 16.48 15.56
C ARG A 118 -14.77 15.60 16.80
N GLU A 119 -14.22 14.40 16.80
CA GLU A 119 -14.44 13.41 17.86
C GLU A 119 -13.25 13.26 18.79
N HIS A 120 -12.05 13.61 18.32
CA HIS A 120 -10.82 13.38 19.09
C HIS A 120 -10.05 14.67 19.43
N ASP A 121 -10.56 15.86 19.05
CA ASP A 121 -9.92 17.14 19.35
C ASP A 121 -8.44 17.17 18.92
N VAL A 122 -8.15 16.61 17.73
CA VAL A 122 -6.82 16.68 17.09
C VAL A 122 -6.67 18.04 16.45
N ARG A 123 -5.63 18.78 16.85
CA ARG A 123 -5.28 20.04 16.21
C ARG A 123 -4.46 19.78 14.96
N ILE A 124 -4.95 20.23 13.78
CA ILE A 124 -4.23 20.12 12.51
C ILE A 124 -3.99 21.53 11.96
N GLU A 125 -2.71 21.87 11.81
CA GLU A 125 -2.25 23.10 11.18
C GLU A 125 -1.92 22.81 9.72
N PHE A 126 -2.89 23.06 8.83
CA PHE A 126 -2.70 22.93 7.39
C PHE A 126 -1.86 24.08 6.82
N GLU A 127 -1.24 23.85 5.65
CA GLU A 127 -0.33 24.79 4.99
C GLU A 127 0.88 25.16 5.86
N HIS A 128 1.33 24.17 6.65
CA HIS A 128 2.50 24.27 7.52
C HIS A 128 3.51 23.17 7.16
N ARG A 129 4.69 23.56 6.69
CA ARG A 129 5.71 22.63 6.18
C ARG A 129 6.95 22.59 7.08
N LEU A 130 7.40 21.39 7.43
CA LEU A 130 8.70 21.18 8.07
C LEU A 130 9.82 21.60 7.10
N GLU A 131 10.68 22.53 7.53
CA GLU A 131 11.82 22.98 6.74
C GLU A 131 13.15 22.47 7.26
N ALA A 132 13.30 22.35 8.57
CA ALA A 132 14.52 21.86 9.20
C ALA A 132 14.22 21.25 10.57
N ALA A 133 15.09 20.36 11.01
CA ALA A 133 15.08 19.76 12.33
C ALA A 133 16.49 19.84 12.95
N ASP A 134 16.62 20.49 14.11
CA ASP A 134 17.85 20.54 14.87
C ASP A 134 17.72 19.62 16.10
N PHE A 135 18.26 18.42 15.95
CA PHE A 135 18.18 17.37 16.98
C PHE A 135 19.06 17.69 18.20
N SER A 136 20.11 18.51 18.03
CA SER A 136 20.97 18.93 19.13
C SER A 136 20.32 20.00 19.99
N ALA A 137 19.62 20.94 19.37
CA ALA A 137 18.84 21.97 20.07
C ALA A 137 17.45 21.49 20.49
N GLY A 138 16.98 20.31 19.99
CA GLY A 138 15.67 19.78 20.29
C GLY A 138 14.52 20.59 19.70
N VAL A 139 14.70 21.20 18.50
CA VAL A 139 13.71 22.07 17.88
C VAL A 139 13.56 21.78 16.39
N ALA A 140 12.34 21.96 15.87
CA ALA A 140 12.03 21.94 14.44
C ALA A 140 11.58 23.32 13.96
N ARG A 141 11.85 23.62 12.70
CA ARG A 141 11.42 24.85 12.03
C ARG A 141 10.30 24.52 11.06
N ILE A 142 9.13 25.10 11.32
CA ILE A 142 7.90 24.91 10.54
C ILE A 142 7.56 26.23 9.85
N ARG A 143 7.37 26.20 8.52
CA ARG A 143 6.93 27.38 7.77
C ARG A 143 5.42 27.38 7.59
N ASP A 144 4.76 28.44 8.01
CA ASP A 144 3.41 28.76 7.60
C ASP A 144 3.47 29.26 6.13
N LEU A 145 2.88 28.49 5.22
CA LEU A 145 2.95 28.77 3.77
C LEU A 145 2.05 29.93 3.35
N ARG A 146 1.06 30.32 4.17
CA ARG A 146 0.18 31.46 3.89
C ARG A 146 0.85 32.79 4.21
N THR A 147 1.58 32.83 5.33
CA THR A 147 2.20 34.06 5.82
C THR A 147 3.69 34.12 5.63
N SER A 148 4.32 33.03 5.17
CA SER A 148 5.76 32.83 5.09
C SER A 148 6.48 32.92 6.46
N ARG A 149 5.75 32.92 7.57
CA ARG A 149 6.32 32.97 8.93
C ARG A 149 6.99 31.66 9.27
N LEU A 150 8.17 31.74 9.87
CA LEU A 150 8.89 30.57 10.39
C LEU A 150 8.60 30.41 11.89
N LEU A 151 8.06 29.25 12.27
CA LEU A 151 7.78 28.87 13.65
C LEU A 151 8.89 27.95 14.14
N THR A 152 9.29 28.11 15.40
CA THR A 152 10.16 27.18 16.11
C THR A 152 9.31 26.32 17.05
N VAL A 153 9.33 25.00 16.85
CA VAL A 153 8.52 24.04 17.59
C VAL A 153 9.44 23.07 18.32
N PRO A 154 9.27 22.84 19.63
CA PRO A 154 10.09 21.87 20.37
C PRO A 154 9.78 20.42 19.91
N MET A 155 10.81 19.58 19.87
CA MET A 155 10.70 18.13 19.65
C MET A 155 10.41 17.46 21.00
N GLN A 156 9.10 17.16 21.29
CA GLN A 156 8.68 16.65 22.60
C GLN A 156 7.53 15.64 22.54
N PRO A 157 7.74 14.41 22.08
CA PRO A 157 8.50 13.94 20.92
C PRO A 157 7.85 14.37 19.60
N MET A 158 8.56 14.19 18.49
CA MET A 158 8.08 14.53 17.16
C MET A 158 8.06 13.28 16.25
N LEU A 159 6.91 13.01 15.64
CA LEU A 159 6.70 11.84 14.77
C LEU A 159 6.60 12.27 13.31
N GLY A 160 7.51 11.79 12.46
CA GLY A 160 7.50 12.02 11.02
C GLY A 160 6.60 11.02 10.31
N CYS A 161 5.42 11.48 9.84
CA CYS A 161 4.47 10.75 9.00
C CYS A 161 4.30 11.46 7.64
N ASP A 162 5.36 12.09 7.15
CA ASP A 162 5.38 13.02 6.02
C ASP A 162 5.64 12.35 4.66
N GLY A 163 5.39 11.03 4.59
CA GLY A 163 5.31 10.26 3.36
C GLY A 163 6.66 9.88 2.75
N GLY A 164 6.65 9.24 1.56
CA GLY A 164 7.85 8.71 0.91
C GLY A 164 8.94 9.75 0.66
N GLY A 165 8.56 11.01 0.38
CA GLY A 165 9.48 12.14 0.26
C GLY A 165 9.82 12.83 1.59
N SER A 166 9.81 12.13 2.72
CA SER A 166 9.92 12.66 4.08
C SER A 166 11.06 13.65 4.28
N ARG A 167 10.70 14.84 4.76
CA ARG A 167 11.68 15.84 5.20
C ARG A 167 12.32 15.42 6.52
N MET A 168 11.53 14.85 7.44
CA MET A 168 12.05 14.36 8.71
C MET A 168 13.15 13.32 8.49
N ARG A 169 12.91 12.30 7.65
CA ARG A 169 13.93 11.29 7.31
C ARG A 169 15.21 11.93 6.77
N ARG A 170 15.09 12.89 5.84
CA ARG A 170 16.25 13.58 5.26
C ARG A 170 17.04 14.38 6.30
N GLU A 171 16.36 15.06 7.22
CA GLU A 171 17.03 15.78 8.31
C GLU A 171 17.77 14.82 9.27
N MET A 172 17.11 13.70 9.65
CA MET A 172 17.74 12.67 10.49
C MET A 172 18.98 12.07 9.82
N HIS A 173 18.90 11.77 8.52
CA HIS A 173 20.02 11.22 7.74
C HIS A 173 21.15 12.26 7.57
N ALA A 174 20.83 13.50 7.25
CA ALA A 174 21.83 14.58 7.12
C ALA A 174 22.57 14.84 8.43
N ALA A 175 21.91 14.68 9.57
CA ALA A 175 22.49 14.75 10.90
C ALA A 175 23.28 13.47 11.29
N LYS A 176 23.35 12.45 10.42
CA LYS A 176 23.99 11.15 10.66
C LYS A 176 23.45 10.38 11.86
N LEU A 177 22.16 10.52 12.11
CA LEU A 177 21.45 9.84 13.20
C LEU A 177 20.79 8.55 12.76
N ILE A 178 20.53 8.42 11.45
CA ILE A 178 20.03 7.22 10.80
C ILE A 178 20.72 6.98 9.47
N ASP A 179 20.72 5.73 9.01
CA ASP A 179 21.00 5.40 7.63
C ASP A 179 19.68 5.39 6.84
N ALA A 180 19.66 6.02 5.67
CA ALA A 180 18.49 6.02 4.81
C ALA A 180 18.90 5.97 3.33
N SER A 181 18.14 5.19 2.55
CA SER A 181 18.31 5.08 1.11
C SER A 181 16.95 5.06 0.40
N GLU A 182 16.93 5.63 -0.80
CA GLU A 182 15.80 5.57 -1.72
C GLU A 182 16.26 4.80 -2.94
N VAL A 183 15.64 3.64 -3.20
CA VAL A 183 15.96 2.79 -4.34
C VAL A 183 14.89 3.01 -5.40
N PRO A 184 15.18 3.81 -6.45
CA PRO A 184 14.22 4.06 -7.51
C PRO A 184 13.99 2.80 -8.34
N LEU A 185 12.74 2.61 -8.80
CA LEU A 185 12.41 1.64 -9.82
C LEU A 185 12.67 2.25 -11.19
N ASP A 186 13.08 1.45 -12.16
CA ASP A 186 13.25 1.85 -13.56
C ASP A 186 11.93 2.15 -14.29
N HIS A 187 10.81 1.99 -13.60
CA HIS A 187 9.45 2.28 -14.04
C HIS A 187 8.86 3.48 -13.32
N GLY A 188 7.98 4.17 -14.04
CA GLY A 188 7.08 5.16 -13.48
C GLY A 188 5.63 4.73 -13.64
N TYR A 189 4.72 5.61 -13.26
CA TYR A 189 3.29 5.40 -13.49
C TYR A 189 2.59 6.67 -13.97
N LYS A 190 1.47 6.47 -14.63
CA LYS A 190 0.60 7.56 -15.09
C LYS A 190 -0.86 7.20 -14.84
N GLU A 191 -1.59 8.11 -14.23
CA GLU A 191 -3.01 7.93 -13.95
C GLU A 191 -3.86 8.34 -15.14
N LEU A 192 -4.85 7.53 -15.43
CA LEU A 192 -5.87 7.73 -16.46
C LEU A 192 -7.24 7.42 -15.84
N THR A 193 -8.31 7.87 -16.48
CA THR A 193 -9.67 7.62 -16.01
C THR A 193 -10.50 6.98 -17.10
N ILE A 194 -11.18 5.89 -16.77
CA ILE A 194 -12.28 5.35 -17.56
C ILE A 194 -13.57 5.90 -16.95
N PRO A 195 -14.33 6.76 -17.64
CA PRO A 195 -15.55 7.36 -17.10
C PRO A 195 -16.65 6.32 -16.93
N ALA A 196 -17.62 6.61 -16.05
CA ALA A 196 -18.88 5.91 -16.04
C ALA A 196 -19.60 6.07 -17.39
N ARG A 197 -20.48 5.14 -17.74
CA ARG A 197 -21.37 5.29 -18.90
C ARG A 197 -22.29 6.50 -18.71
N PRO A 198 -22.87 7.06 -19.78
CA PRO A 198 -23.84 8.15 -19.64
C PRO A 198 -25.05 7.84 -18.73
N SER A 199 -25.38 6.55 -18.57
CA SER A 199 -26.39 6.07 -17.62
C SER A 199 -25.94 6.10 -16.15
N GLY A 200 -24.66 6.39 -15.85
CA GLY A 200 -24.05 6.27 -14.53
C GLY A 200 -23.58 4.86 -14.19
N GLU A 201 -23.76 3.89 -15.10
CA GLU A 201 -23.33 2.51 -14.90
C GLU A 201 -21.84 2.33 -15.13
N PHE A 202 -21.27 1.28 -14.56
CA PHE A 202 -19.90 0.87 -14.79
C PHE A 202 -19.67 0.47 -16.26
N ALA A 203 -18.58 0.94 -16.84
CA ALA A 203 -18.20 0.55 -18.21
C ALA A 203 -17.64 -0.88 -18.29
N MET A 204 -17.10 -1.39 -17.19
CA MET A 204 -16.52 -2.72 -17.05
C MET A 204 -17.04 -3.44 -15.79
N ARG A 205 -16.58 -4.65 -15.55
CA ARG A 205 -16.92 -5.43 -14.35
C ARG A 205 -16.45 -4.72 -13.08
N ARG A 206 -17.38 -4.35 -12.19
CA ARG A 206 -17.11 -3.53 -11.00
C ARG A 206 -16.47 -4.27 -9.81
N ASP A 207 -16.55 -5.61 -9.79
CA ASP A 207 -16.11 -6.44 -8.67
C ASP A 207 -14.77 -7.13 -8.95
N ALA A 208 -13.91 -6.52 -9.77
CA ALA A 208 -12.58 -7.02 -10.10
C ALA A 208 -11.56 -5.89 -10.24
N LEU A 209 -10.30 -6.20 -9.93
CA LEU A 209 -9.15 -5.44 -10.37
C LEU A 209 -8.84 -5.83 -11.82
N HIS A 210 -8.99 -4.91 -12.76
CA HIS A 210 -8.65 -5.15 -14.15
C HIS A 210 -7.15 -5.02 -14.38
N ILE A 211 -6.53 -5.96 -15.12
CA ILE A 211 -5.10 -5.95 -15.43
C ILE A 211 -4.92 -6.28 -16.91
N TRP A 212 -4.16 -5.44 -17.61
CA TRP A 212 -3.66 -5.66 -18.99
C TRP A 212 -2.15 -5.87 -18.93
N PRO A 213 -1.65 -7.10 -18.71
CA PRO A 213 -0.21 -7.39 -18.72
C PRO A 213 0.33 -7.35 -20.15
N ARG A 214 1.54 -6.78 -20.31
CA ARG A 214 2.21 -6.62 -21.61
C ARG A 214 3.71 -6.96 -21.54
N GLY A 215 4.08 -7.95 -20.72
CA GLY A 215 5.44 -8.42 -20.57
C GLY A 215 6.34 -7.48 -19.75
N GLY A 216 6.70 -6.32 -20.26
CA GLY A 216 7.56 -5.36 -19.55
C GLY A 216 6.82 -4.20 -18.90
N TYR A 217 5.50 -4.09 -19.08
CA TYR A 217 4.65 -3.03 -18.56
C TYR A 217 3.20 -3.50 -18.44
N MET A 218 2.35 -2.70 -17.79
CA MET A 218 0.94 -3.06 -17.62
C MET A 218 0.05 -1.83 -17.40
N LEU A 219 -1.22 -1.98 -17.73
CA LEU A 219 -2.30 -1.11 -17.29
C LEU A 219 -3.11 -1.86 -16.22
N ILE A 220 -3.52 -1.18 -15.18
CA ILE A 220 -4.50 -1.69 -14.22
C ILE A 220 -5.67 -0.72 -14.11
N ALA A 221 -6.85 -1.17 -13.68
CA ALA A 221 -7.97 -0.28 -13.38
C ALA A 221 -8.76 -0.76 -12.16
N LEU A 222 -9.03 0.16 -11.25
CA LEU A 222 -9.79 -0.06 -10.02
C LEU A 222 -11.11 0.70 -10.08
N PRO A 223 -12.23 0.10 -9.64
CA PRO A 223 -13.55 0.73 -9.67
C PRO A 223 -13.68 1.85 -8.62
N ASN A 224 -14.42 2.90 -8.97
CA ASN A 224 -14.83 3.99 -8.10
C ASN A 224 -16.32 3.88 -7.77
N ALA A 225 -16.74 4.45 -6.62
CA ALA A 225 -18.13 4.43 -6.21
C ALA A 225 -19.08 5.24 -7.12
N ASP A 226 -18.55 6.10 -7.99
CA ASP A 226 -19.31 6.90 -8.98
C ASP A 226 -19.49 6.21 -10.34
N GLY A 227 -19.08 4.94 -10.45
CA GLY A 227 -19.18 4.16 -11.69
C GLY A 227 -17.97 4.27 -12.63
N SER A 228 -17.04 5.18 -12.35
CA SER A 228 -15.78 5.31 -13.09
C SER A 228 -14.74 4.28 -12.63
N PHE A 229 -13.60 4.24 -13.36
CA PHE A 229 -12.41 3.50 -12.93
C PHE A 229 -11.19 4.41 -12.96
N THR A 230 -10.37 4.33 -11.93
CA THR A 230 -9.02 4.88 -11.95
C THR A 230 -8.11 3.86 -12.62
N ALA A 231 -7.58 4.21 -13.80
CA ALA A 231 -6.64 3.40 -14.55
C ALA A 231 -5.21 3.89 -14.30
N THR A 232 -4.27 2.98 -14.11
CA THR A 232 -2.86 3.31 -13.87
C THR A 232 -1.99 2.54 -14.85
N LEU A 233 -1.29 3.29 -15.71
CA LEU A 233 -0.29 2.73 -16.63
C LEU A 233 1.07 2.73 -15.94
N PHE A 234 1.66 1.55 -15.79
CA PHE A 234 3.04 1.36 -15.37
C PHE A 234 3.90 1.08 -16.58
N LEU A 235 4.96 1.87 -16.78
CA LEU A 235 5.81 1.82 -17.98
C LEU A 235 7.27 2.12 -17.59
N PRO A 236 8.26 1.55 -18.30
CA PRO A 236 9.66 1.96 -18.14
C PRO A 236 9.86 3.46 -18.32
N ASN A 237 10.78 4.04 -17.55
CA ASN A 237 11.12 5.45 -17.68
C ASN A 237 11.93 5.74 -18.95
N ALA A 238 12.78 4.76 -19.37
CA ALA A 238 13.65 4.85 -20.54
C ALA A 238 13.62 3.55 -21.35
N GLY A 239 14.05 3.61 -22.61
CA GLY A 239 14.09 2.48 -23.53
C GLY A 239 13.07 2.61 -24.69
N PRO A 240 12.96 1.60 -25.57
CA PRO A 240 12.14 1.67 -26.78
C PRO A 240 10.64 1.84 -26.51
N THR A 241 10.14 1.19 -25.46
CA THR A 241 8.75 1.33 -24.97
C THR A 241 8.80 1.94 -23.59
N SER A 242 8.73 3.26 -23.49
CA SER A 242 8.94 3.98 -22.24
C SER A 242 8.24 5.35 -22.24
N PHE A 243 8.13 5.97 -21.07
CA PHE A 243 7.64 7.36 -20.99
C PHE A 243 8.51 8.34 -21.78
N ALA A 244 9.84 8.14 -21.82
CA ALA A 244 10.75 8.97 -22.61
C ALA A 244 10.52 8.83 -24.12
N ALA A 245 10.14 7.65 -24.62
CA ALA A 245 9.85 7.41 -26.04
C ALA A 245 8.47 7.95 -26.45
N LEU A 246 7.54 8.13 -25.51
CA LEU A 246 6.17 8.59 -25.75
C LEU A 246 6.06 10.11 -25.55
N ALA A 247 6.91 10.90 -26.23
CA ALA A 247 6.91 12.36 -26.14
C ALA A 247 5.88 13.02 -27.06
N GLU A 248 5.66 12.44 -28.26
CA GLU A 248 4.80 13.02 -29.29
C GLU A 248 3.36 12.52 -29.20
N PRO A 249 2.33 13.38 -29.41
CA PRO A 249 0.93 13.00 -29.32
C PRO A 249 0.56 11.78 -30.16
N ARG A 250 1.02 11.73 -31.41
CA ARG A 250 0.75 10.61 -32.32
C ARG A 250 1.36 9.29 -31.84
N ALA A 251 2.54 9.35 -31.22
CA ALA A 251 3.20 8.16 -30.65
C ALA A 251 2.42 7.63 -29.44
N ILE A 252 1.91 8.53 -28.59
CA ILE A 252 1.07 8.19 -27.44
C ILE A 252 -0.21 7.49 -27.89
N ASP A 253 -0.95 8.11 -28.83
CA ASP A 253 -2.23 7.60 -29.29
C ASP A 253 -2.05 6.23 -29.99
N ALA A 254 -1.01 6.07 -30.82
CA ALA A 254 -0.68 4.81 -31.49
C ALA A 254 -0.27 3.72 -30.50
N PHE A 255 0.50 4.06 -29.44
CA PHE A 255 0.88 3.13 -28.38
C PHE A 255 -0.36 2.65 -27.64
N LEU A 256 -1.18 3.56 -27.13
CA LEU A 256 -2.37 3.24 -26.36
C LEU A 256 -3.35 2.38 -27.15
N ALA A 257 -3.62 2.74 -28.42
CA ALA A 257 -4.52 2.00 -29.30
C ALA A 257 -4.01 0.60 -29.65
N ARG A 258 -2.70 0.42 -29.78
CA ARG A 258 -2.08 -0.88 -30.08
C ARG A 258 -2.06 -1.80 -28.87
N GLU A 259 -1.67 -1.26 -27.69
CA GLU A 259 -1.42 -2.08 -26.52
C GLU A 259 -2.69 -2.33 -25.67
N PHE A 260 -3.62 -1.38 -25.65
CA PHE A 260 -4.79 -1.42 -24.78
C PHE A 260 -6.09 -1.06 -25.53
N PRO A 261 -6.38 -1.69 -26.69
CA PRO A 261 -7.48 -1.26 -27.55
C PRO A 261 -8.85 -1.28 -26.88
N ASP A 262 -9.13 -2.31 -26.08
CA ASP A 262 -10.37 -2.45 -25.31
C ASP A 262 -10.52 -1.41 -24.19
N ALA A 263 -9.43 -1.10 -23.49
CA ALA A 263 -9.43 -0.05 -22.47
C ALA A 263 -9.56 1.35 -23.10
N VAL A 264 -8.82 1.61 -24.19
CA VAL A 264 -8.85 2.91 -24.87
C VAL A 264 -10.22 3.22 -25.49
N ALA A 265 -10.93 2.20 -25.97
CA ALA A 265 -12.30 2.37 -26.44
C ALA A 265 -13.27 2.91 -25.35
N LEU A 266 -12.91 2.76 -24.08
CA LEU A 266 -13.64 3.25 -22.92
C LEU A 266 -13.08 4.60 -22.38
N MET A 267 -11.99 5.13 -22.97
CA MET A 267 -11.31 6.36 -22.57
C MET A 267 -11.26 7.36 -23.73
N PRO A 268 -12.31 8.14 -23.97
CA PRO A 268 -12.41 9.01 -25.16
C PRO A 268 -11.25 10.00 -25.36
N ASN A 269 -10.57 10.36 -24.27
CA ASN A 269 -9.48 11.33 -24.23
C ASN A 269 -8.19 10.79 -23.62
N ALA A 270 -7.92 9.47 -23.77
CA ALA A 270 -6.78 8.80 -23.16
C ALA A 270 -5.43 9.48 -23.45
N GLY A 271 -5.17 9.84 -24.71
CA GLY A 271 -3.95 10.53 -25.11
C GLY A 271 -3.83 11.94 -24.51
N GLU A 272 -4.92 12.67 -24.35
CA GLU A 272 -4.93 13.98 -23.68
C GLU A 272 -4.62 13.83 -22.19
N GLN A 273 -5.30 12.92 -21.49
CA GLN A 273 -5.01 12.60 -20.09
C GLN A 273 -3.55 12.21 -19.89
N PHE A 274 -3.01 11.37 -20.79
CA PHE A 274 -1.61 10.95 -20.74
C PHE A 274 -0.65 12.16 -20.79
N ARG A 275 -0.93 13.19 -21.61
CA ARG A 275 -0.11 14.40 -21.72
C ARG A 275 -0.27 15.34 -20.52
N GLN A 276 -1.48 15.48 -20.00
CA GLN A 276 -1.80 16.44 -18.93
C GLN A 276 -1.34 15.92 -17.55
N HIS A 277 -1.38 14.62 -17.32
CA HIS A 277 -1.02 14.05 -16.02
C HIS A 277 0.50 13.87 -15.91
N PRO A 278 1.12 14.20 -14.78
CA PRO A 278 2.54 13.97 -14.56
C PRO A 278 2.85 12.49 -14.49
N THR A 279 4.08 12.11 -14.84
CA THR A 279 4.61 10.78 -14.56
C THR A 279 5.03 10.72 -13.10
N GLY A 280 4.44 9.80 -12.35
CA GLY A 280 4.82 9.51 -10.98
C GLY A 280 6.06 8.61 -10.94
N LEU A 281 6.92 8.85 -9.96
CA LEU A 281 8.09 8.00 -9.70
C LEU A 281 7.72 6.86 -8.76
N LEU A 282 8.37 5.72 -8.94
CA LEU A 282 8.26 4.56 -8.07
C LEU A 282 9.61 4.26 -7.43
N GLY A 283 9.59 3.80 -6.21
CA GLY A 283 10.79 3.41 -5.48
C GLY A 283 10.47 2.84 -4.12
N THR A 284 11.48 2.26 -3.50
CA THR A 284 11.41 1.73 -2.14
C THR A 284 12.33 2.55 -1.25
N VAL A 285 11.84 2.87 -0.05
CA VAL A 285 12.59 3.57 0.98
C VAL A 285 13.03 2.57 2.03
N TYR A 286 14.29 2.64 2.40
CA TYR A 286 14.87 1.92 3.52
C TYR A 286 15.48 2.90 4.50
N ALA A 287 15.18 2.76 5.79
CA ALA A 287 15.77 3.54 6.87
C ALA A 287 16.05 2.66 8.08
N ALA A 288 17.12 2.98 8.84
CA ALA A 288 17.45 2.34 10.11
C ALA A 288 18.47 3.17 10.90
N PRO A 289 18.33 3.31 12.24
CA PRO A 289 17.09 3.08 12.99
C PRO A 289 16.00 4.08 12.58
N TRP A 290 14.76 3.90 13.04
CA TRP A 290 13.67 4.84 12.73
C TRP A 290 13.51 5.97 13.74
N GLN A 291 14.33 5.99 14.78
CA GLN A 291 14.22 6.94 15.89
C GLN A 291 15.54 7.65 16.20
N VAL A 292 15.41 8.77 16.90
CA VAL A 292 16.49 9.53 17.52
C VAL A 292 16.22 9.60 19.00
N ARG A 293 16.76 8.66 19.77
CA ARG A 293 16.55 8.53 21.21
C ARG A 293 15.05 8.66 21.56
N ASP A 294 14.70 9.59 22.45
CA ASP A 294 13.34 9.89 22.91
C ASP A 294 12.69 11.10 22.19
N SER A 295 13.42 11.75 21.26
CA SER A 295 13.02 13.05 20.70
C SER A 295 12.21 12.94 19.41
N ALA A 296 12.53 11.99 18.52
CA ALA A 296 11.87 11.85 17.23
C ALA A 296 11.84 10.43 16.72
N ALA A 297 10.81 10.10 15.92
CA ALA A 297 10.75 8.87 15.14
C ALA A 297 10.04 9.11 13.80
N ILE A 298 10.31 8.25 12.80
CA ILE A 298 9.61 8.21 11.50
C ILE A 298 8.77 6.95 11.41
N LEU A 299 7.57 7.06 10.79
CA LEU A 299 6.59 5.99 10.65
C LEU A 299 5.98 5.98 9.24
N GLY A 300 5.47 4.84 8.83
CA GLY A 300 4.82 4.66 7.54
C GLY A 300 5.76 4.92 6.37
N ASP A 301 5.24 5.48 5.27
CA ASP A 301 6.04 5.77 4.08
C ASP A 301 7.27 6.66 4.35
N ALA A 302 7.28 7.42 5.45
CA ALA A 302 8.45 8.19 5.86
C ALA A 302 9.62 7.29 6.25
N ALA A 303 9.35 6.10 6.77
CA ALA A 303 10.34 5.11 7.19
C ALA A 303 10.61 4.03 6.12
N HIS A 304 9.57 3.61 5.39
CA HIS A 304 9.62 2.40 4.55
C HIS A 304 8.63 2.41 3.38
N ALA A 305 8.52 3.51 2.64
CA ALA A 305 7.68 3.53 1.43
C ALA A 305 8.01 2.37 0.49
N ILE A 306 6.99 1.71 -0.04
CA ILE A 306 7.11 0.54 -0.92
C ILE A 306 6.45 0.78 -2.27
N VAL A 307 6.83 0.00 -3.27
CA VAL A 307 6.16 0.03 -4.58
C VAL A 307 4.72 -0.50 -4.48
N PRO A 308 3.75 0.00 -5.29
CA PRO A 308 2.32 -0.20 -5.05
C PRO A 308 1.76 -1.57 -5.49
N PHE A 309 2.57 -2.45 -6.05
CA PHE A 309 2.10 -3.61 -6.81
C PHE A 309 1.40 -4.69 -5.99
N HIS A 310 1.62 -4.76 -4.68
CA HIS A 310 0.86 -5.63 -3.79
C HIS A 310 -0.33 -4.91 -3.14
N GLY A 311 -0.45 -3.57 -3.32
CA GLY A 311 -1.51 -2.78 -2.70
C GLY A 311 -1.37 -2.65 -1.17
N GLN A 312 -0.15 -2.84 -0.61
CA GLN A 312 0.04 -2.92 0.83
C GLN A 312 0.64 -1.66 1.47
N GLY A 313 1.06 -0.64 0.73
CA GLY A 313 1.67 0.56 1.33
C GLY A 313 0.82 1.17 2.45
N MET A 314 -0.42 1.55 2.15
CA MET A 314 -1.35 2.10 3.14
C MET A 314 -1.68 1.11 4.27
N ASN A 315 -1.94 -0.16 3.94
CA ASN A 315 -2.30 -1.18 4.93
C ASN A 315 -1.15 -1.42 5.93
N CYS A 316 0.09 -1.46 5.44
CA CYS A 316 1.29 -1.56 6.25
C CYS A 316 1.47 -0.35 7.17
N CYS A 317 1.29 0.87 6.63
CA CYS A 317 1.34 2.10 7.43
C CYS A 317 0.26 2.16 8.52
N PHE A 318 -0.92 1.61 8.26
CA PHE A 318 -1.99 1.53 9.26
C PHE A 318 -1.67 0.51 10.35
N GLU A 319 -1.07 -0.61 9.99
CA GLU A 319 -0.55 -1.58 10.95
C GLU A 319 0.56 -0.98 11.81
N ASP A 320 1.45 -0.13 11.26
CA ASP A 320 2.43 0.62 12.05
C ASP A 320 1.76 1.46 13.14
N CYS A 321 0.64 2.12 12.83
CA CYS A 321 -0.07 2.92 13.82
C CYS A 321 -0.59 2.06 14.99
N LEU A 322 -1.09 0.84 14.69
CA LEU A 322 -1.54 -0.09 15.72
C LEU A 322 -0.39 -0.61 16.58
N GLU A 323 0.72 -0.98 15.97
CA GLU A 323 1.90 -1.46 16.67
C GLU A 323 2.56 -0.35 17.50
N PHE A 324 2.61 0.87 16.97
CA PHE A 324 3.08 2.02 17.73
C PHE A 324 2.17 2.30 18.94
N ASP A 325 0.85 2.24 18.76
CA ASP A 325 -0.10 2.35 19.87
C ASP A 325 0.14 1.26 20.93
N ALA A 326 0.40 0.04 20.52
CA ALA A 326 0.71 -1.07 21.41
C ALA A 326 2.04 -0.80 22.19
N ALA A 327 3.10 -0.37 21.49
CA ALA A 327 4.39 -0.02 22.12
C ALA A 327 4.22 1.13 23.14
N VAL A 328 3.40 2.15 22.83
CA VAL A 328 3.05 3.22 23.77
C VAL A 328 2.37 2.67 25.03
N GLY A 329 1.58 1.61 24.89
CA GLY A 329 0.92 0.94 26.02
C GLY A 329 1.86 0.08 26.88
N ARG A 330 2.89 -0.51 26.27
CA ARG A 330 3.86 -1.38 26.97
C ARG A 330 4.93 -0.61 27.76
N HIS A 331 5.35 0.55 27.27
CA HIS A 331 6.50 1.29 27.81
C HIS A 331 6.12 2.68 28.31
N ALA A 332 6.80 3.14 29.38
CA ALA A 332 6.60 4.48 29.93
C ALA A 332 7.45 5.55 29.22
N GLY A 333 8.68 5.22 28.81
CA GLY A 333 9.62 6.14 28.16
C GLY A 333 9.54 6.13 26.64
N TRP A 334 9.80 7.27 25.99
CA TRP A 334 9.71 7.38 24.54
C TRP A 334 10.79 6.60 23.81
N GLU A 335 12.02 6.55 24.32
CA GLU A 335 13.11 5.77 23.72
C GLU A 335 12.72 4.28 23.61
N ALA A 336 12.28 3.67 24.71
CA ALA A 336 11.83 2.29 24.72
C ALA A 336 10.60 2.03 23.82
N ARG A 337 9.68 2.99 23.70
CA ARG A 337 8.54 2.92 22.77
C ARG A 337 8.98 2.87 21.32
N PHE A 338 9.95 3.71 20.97
CA PHE A 338 10.47 3.78 19.61
C PHE A 338 11.31 2.56 19.26
N GLU A 339 12.13 2.08 20.17
CA GLU A 339 12.94 0.87 20.00
C GLU A 339 12.07 -0.35 19.80
N ASP A 340 11.08 -0.58 20.66
CA ASP A 340 10.12 -1.68 20.58
C ASP A 340 9.34 -1.65 19.26
N PHE A 341 8.81 -0.47 18.88
CA PHE A 341 8.14 -0.28 17.60
C PHE A 341 9.05 -0.62 16.41
N THR A 342 10.27 -0.10 16.39
CA THR A 342 11.21 -0.34 15.30
C THR A 342 11.59 -1.83 15.23
N ALA A 343 11.86 -2.47 16.35
CA ALA A 343 12.25 -3.88 16.41
C ALA A 343 11.12 -4.79 15.91
N SER A 344 9.87 -4.51 16.29
CA SER A 344 8.72 -5.32 15.88
C SER A 344 8.34 -5.10 14.42
N ARG A 345 8.44 -3.84 13.91
CA ARG A 345 7.93 -3.50 12.57
C ARG A 345 8.93 -3.69 11.45
N LYS A 346 10.21 -3.38 11.68
CA LYS A 346 11.20 -3.39 10.59
C LYS A 346 11.31 -4.71 9.84
N PRO A 347 11.35 -5.90 10.47
CA PRO A 347 11.36 -7.17 9.74
C PRO A 347 10.11 -7.35 8.86
N ASN A 348 8.96 -6.87 9.30
CA ASN A 348 7.70 -6.96 8.58
C ASN A 348 7.66 -5.99 7.38
N THR A 349 8.15 -4.76 7.53
CA THR A 349 8.18 -3.79 6.45
C THR A 349 9.20 -4.16 5.37
N ASP A 350 10.35 -4.71 5.75
CA ASP A 350 11.34 -5.24 4.81
C ASP A 350 10.76 -6.44 4.02
N ALA A 351 10.02 -7.32 4.68
CA ALA A 351 9.36 -8.46 4.04
C ALA A 351 8.31 -8.02 3.01
N ILE A 352 7.42 -7.07 3.36
CA ILE A 352 6.40 -6.62 2.41
C ILE A 352 6.99 -5.78 1.27
N ALA A 353 8.10 -5.09 1.49
CA ALA A 353 8.83 -4.41 0.43
C ALA A 353 9.34 -5.43 -0.63
N ALA A 354 9.97 -6.52 -0.18
CA ALA A 354 10.41 -7.61 -1.05
C ALA A 354 9.25 -8.28 -1.78
N ILE A 355 8.18 -8.67 -1.06
CA ILE A 355 6.96 -9.27 -1.63
C ILE A 355 6.34 -8.34 -2.70
N SER A 356 6.35 -7.03 -2.49
CA SER A 356 5.78 -6.06 -3.44
C SER A 356 6.58 -5.98 -4.75
N LEU A 357 7.91 -6.07 -4.67
CA LEU A 357 8.78 -6.14 -5.85
C LEU A 357 8.59 -7.46 -6.62
N GLU A 358 8.52 -8.60 -5.91
CA GLU A 358 8.24 -9.90 -6.52
C GLU A 358 6.87 -9.90 -7.23
N ASN A 359 5.83 -9.35 -6.59
CA ASN A 359 4.49 -9.27 -7.18
C ASN A 359 4.45 -8.38 -8.43
N TYR A 360 5.35 -7.39 -8.54
CA TYR A 360 5.46 -6.59 -9.75
C TYR A 360 5.87 -7.44 -10.96
N LEU A 361 6.91 -8.25 -10.79
CA LEU A 361 7.36 -9.16 -11.84
C LEU A 361 6.27 -10.18 -12.21
N GLU A 362 5.59 -10.72 -11.20
CA GLU A 362 4.45 -11.64 -11.39
C GLU A 362 3.34 -11.00 -12.22
N MET A 363 2.88 -9.80 -11.85
CA MET A 363 1.74 -9.14 -12.49
C MET A 363 2.03 -8.74 -13.94
N ARG A 364 3.23 -8.29 -14.26
CA ARG A 364 3.56 -7.82 -15.60
C ARG A 364 3.94 -8.94 -16.58
N GLU A 365 4.51 -10.06 -16.09
CA GLU A 365 5.14 -11.09 -16.90
C GLU A 365 4.42 -12.45 -16.82
N HIS A 366 3.98 -12.87 -15.63
CA HIS A 366 3.62 -14.26 -15.37
C HIS A 366 2.12 -14.56 -15.26
N VAL A 367 1.26 -13.58 -14.96
CA VAL A 367 -0.17 -13.85 -14.76
C VAL A 367 -0.90 -14.45 -15.96
N ALA A 368 -0.36 -14.31 -17.16
CA ALA A 368 -0.88 -14.93 -18.38
C ALA A 368 -0.27 -16.31 -18.66
N ASP A 369 0.78 -16.73 -17.97
CA ASP A 369 1.48 -17.99 -18.15
C ASP A 369 0.65 -19.19 -17.67
N ALA A 370 0.63 -20.29 -18.44
CA ALA A 370 -0.15 -21.47 -18.11
C ALA A 370 0.35 -22.18 -16.84
N ARG A 371 1.69 -22.22 -16.62
CA ARG A 371 2.27 -22.82 -15.41
C ARG A 371 1.98 -21.98 -14.18
N PHE A 372 2.01 -20.66 -14.31
CA PHE A 372 1.60 -19.77 -13.23
C PHE A 372 0.14 -20.03 -12.84
N ARG A 373 -0.77 -20.12 -13.81
CA ARG A 373 -2.19 -20.43 -13.56
C ARG A 373 -2.38 -21.77 -12.87
N LEU A 374 -1.63 -22.80 -13.29
CA LEU A 374 -1.69 -24.12 -12.65
C LEU A 374 -1.23 -24.05 -11.19
N ARG A 375 -0.09 -23.39 -10.91
CA ARG A 375 0.42 -23.20 -9.53
C ARG A 375 -0.56 -22.40 -8.68
N HIS A 376 -1.18 -21.37 -9.24
CA HIS A 376 -2.20 -20.62 -8.54
C HIS A 376 -3.44 -21.47 -8.21
N ALA A 377 -3.97 -22.22 -9.17
CA ALA A 377 -5.08 -23.16 -8.95
C ALA A 377 -4.73 -24.22 -7.89
N LEU A 378 -3.53 -24.79 -7.97
CA LEU A 378 -3.04 -25.75 -6.98
C LEU A 378 -2.95 -25.11 -5.59
N SER A 379 -2.47 -23.89 -5.47
CA SER A 379 -2.35 -23.21 -4.17
C SER A 379 -3.70 -23.04 -3.49
N LEU A 380 -4.75 -22.68 -4.22
CA LEU A 380 -6.11 -22.58 -3.71
C LEU A 380 -6.69 -23.95 -3.31
N GLU A 381 -6.42 -24.99 -4.09
CA GLU A 381 -6.86 -26.36 -3.76
C GLU A 381 -6.13 -26.92 -2.52
N LEU A 382 -4.85 -26.61 -2.36
CA LEU A 382 -4.09 -26.98 -1.14
C LEU A 382 -4.59 -26.23 0.09
N GLU A 383 -4.98 -24.97 -0.01
CA GLU A 383 -5.64 -24.25 1.09
C GLU A 383 -6.95 -24.93 1.49
N ARG A 384 -7.76 -25.32 0.51
CA ARG A 384 -9.03 -26.02 0.77
C ARG A 384 -8.83 -27.36 1.49
N ARG A 385 -7.79 -28.12 1.13
CA ARG A 385 -7.50 -29.44 1.73
C ARG A 385 -6.76 -29.35 3.05
N PHE A 386 -5.87 -28.36 3.22
CA PHE A 386 -4.97 -28.25 4.38
C PHE A 386 -5.03 -26.85 5.04
N PRO A 387 -6.23 -26.32 5.40
CA PRO A 387 -6.39 -24.91 5.81
C PRO A 387 -5.61 -24.54 7.08
N ALA A 388 -5.25 -25.52 7.93
CA ALA A 388 -4.45 -25.27 9.12
C ALA A 388 -2.95 -25.10 8.83
N ARG A 389 -2.47 -25.50 7.63
CA ARG A 389 -1.04 -25.54 7.27
C ARG A 389 -0.71 -24.74 6.02
N PHE A 390 -1.61 -24.71 5.04
CA PHE A 390 -1.40 -24.06 3.75
C PHE A 390 -2.42 -22.94 3.56
N ILE A 391 -1.97 -21.70 3.68
CA ILE A 391 -2.68 -20.52 3.22
C ILE A 391 -1.76 -19.87 2.17
N PRO A 392 -2.21 -19.61 0.94
CA PRO A 392 -1.38 -18.97 -0.08
C PRO A 392 -0.75 -17.67 0.42
N ARG A 393 0.49 -17.36 0.03
CA ARG A 393 1.20 -16.15 0.47
C ARG A 393 0.37 -14.88 0.25
N TYR A 394 -0.29 -14.77 -0.91
CA TYR A 394 -1.17 -13.65 -1.20
C TYR A 394 -2.31 -13.54 -0.17
N SER A 395 -2.98 -14.65 0.13
CA SER A 395 -4.07 -14.69 1.12
C SER A 395 -3.58 -14.34 2.52
N MET A 396 -2.41 -14.85 2.96
CA MET A 396 -1.79 -14.46 4.25
C MET A 396 -1.59 -12.94 4.35
N VAL A 397 -1.13 -12.30 3.28
CA VAL A 397 -0.88 -10.85 3.26
C VAL A 397 -2.18 -10.05 3.24
N MET A 398 -3.18 -10.47 2.45
CA MET A 398 -4.37 -9.66 2.16
C MET A 398 -5.52 -9.88 3.13
N PHE A 399 -5.69 -11.10 3.68
CA PHE A 399 -6.90 -11.51 4.40
C PHE A 399 -6.64 -11.97 5.84
N HIS A 400 -5.39 -11.99 6.28
CA HIS A 400 -4.97 -12.49 7.59
C HIS A 400 -4.05 -11.47 8.27
N HIS A 401 -4.66 -10.44 8.88
CA HIS A 401 -3.87 -9.39 9.56
C HIS A 401 -3.12 -9.93 10.79
N GLU A 402 -3.54 -11.07 11.35
CA GLU A 402 -2.87 -11.76 12.44
C GLU A 402 -1.56 -12.46 12.03
N ILE A 403 -1.33 -12.68 10.71
CA ILE A 403 -0.08 -13.30 10.22
C ILE A 403 0.92 -12.19 9.85
N PRO A 404 2.06 -12.04 10.56
CA PRO A 404 3.08 -11.04 10.22
C PRO A 404 3.61 -11.19 8.78
N TYR A 405 3.95 -10.07 8.14
CA TYR A 405 4.49 -10.10 6.77
C TYR A 405 5.78 -10.93 6.66
N ALA A 406 6.65 -10.88 7.68
CA ALA A 406 7.86 -11.69 7.72
C ALA A 406 7.56 -13.19 7.70
N LEU A 407 6.56 -13.63 8.47
CA LEU A 407 6.11 -15.03 8.46
C LEU A 407 5.46 -15.39 7.12
N ALA A 408 4.64 -14.50 6.55
CA ALA A 408 4.04 -14.72 5.23
C ALA A 408 5.11 -14.85 4.12
N GLN A 409 6.19 -14.06 4.17
CA GLN A 409 7.32 -14.17 3.25
C GLN A 409 8.05 -15.51 3.42
N GLN A 410 8.42 -15.87 4.65
CA GLN A 410 9.13 -17.11 4.94
C GLN A 410 8.34 -18.33 4.46
N ARG A 411 7.07 -18.42 4.83
CA ARG A 411 6.19 -19.51 4.39
C ARG A 411 5.95 -19.50 2.88
N GLY A 412 5.79 -18.33 2.30
CA GLY A 412 5.59 -18.15 0.84
C GLY A 412 6.76 -18.68 0.01
N LEU A 413 8.00 -18.53 0.48
CA LEU A 413 9.17 -19.10 -0.19
C LEU A 413 9.17 -20.63 -0.16
N LEU A 414 8.78 -21.24 0.96
CA LEU A 414 8.62 -22.70 1.06
C LEU A 414 7.48 -23.19 0.17
N GLN A 415 6.34 -22.51 0.17
CA GLN A 415 5.19 -22.83 -0.65
C GLN A 415 5.51 -22.73 -2.15
N ALA A 416 6.28 -21.72 -2.59
CA ALA A 416 6.66 -21.55 -3.98
C ALA A 416 7.48 -22.74 -4.49
N ARG A 417 8.47 -23.21 -3.71
CA ARG A 417 9.27 -24.40 -4.03
C ARG A 417 8.39 -25.65 -4.12
N LEU A 418 7.52 -25.85 -3.13
CA LEU A 418 6.59 -26.96 -3.10
C LEU A 418 5.66 -26.98 -4.32
N LEU A 419 5.07 -25.86 -4.68
CA LEU A 419 4.21 -25.73 -5.86
C LEU A 419 4.98 -25.99 -7.16
N GLU A 420 6.21 -25.53 -7.26
CA GLU A 420 7.08 -25.80 -8.42
C GLU A 420 7.37 -27.30 -8.57
N GLU A 421 7.75 -27.99 -7.47
CA GLU A 421 8.01 -29.42 -7.46
C GLU A 421 6.78 -30.27 -7.79
N LEU A 422 5.61 -29.92 -7.24
CA LEU A 422 4.36 -30.61 -7.47
C LEU A 422 3.80 -30.44 -8.89
N THR A 423 4.09 -29.32 -9.53
CA THR A 423 3.64 -29.02 -10.90
C THR A 423 4.67 -29.34 -11.97
N ALA A 424 5.87 -29.81 -11.63
CA ALA A 424 6.97 -30.03 -12.58
C ALA A 424 6.59 -30.96 -13.74
N ALA A 425 5.84 -32.03 -13.47
CA ALA A 425 5.39 -33.02 -14.46
C ALA A 425 3.90 -32.91 -14.82
N ALA A 426 3.13 -32.04 -14.15
CA ALA A 426 1.70 -31.87 -14.37
C ALA A 426 1.42 -30.73 -15.35
N ALA A 427 0.45 -30.90 -16.26
CA ALA A 427 -0.09 -29.88 -17.11
C ALA A 427 -1.45 -29.36 -16.62
N THR A 428 -2.17 -30.16 -15.83
CA THR A 428 -3.49 -29.83 -15.26
C THR A 428 -3.52 -30.14 -13.78
N LEU A 429 -4.54 -29.62 -13.08
CA LEU A 429 -4.69 -29.85 -11.64
C LEU A 429 -4.98 -31.33 -11.31
N GLU A 430 -5.68 -32.04 -12.20
CA GLU A 430 -6.03 -33.46 -12.06
C GLU A 430 -4.80 -34.37 -12.12
N GLU A 431 -3.73 -33.94 -12.78
CA GLU A 431 -2.47 -34.68 -12.89
C GLU A 431 -1.56 -34.53 -11.65
N VAL A 432 -1.90 -33.63 -10.72
CA VAL A 432 -1.09 -33.42 -9.51
C VAL A 432 -1.28 -34.56 -8.52
N ASP A 433 -0.16 -35.10 -8.04
CA ASP A 433 -0.14 -36.12 -6.97
C ASP A 433 -0.43 -35.48 -5.59
N PHE A 434 -1.69 -35.56 -5.16
CA PHE A 434 -2.13 -35.01 -3.88
C PHE A 434 -1.69 -35.80 -2.65
N GLU A 435 -1.32 -37.10 -2.78
CA GLU A 435 -0.75 -37.86 -1.65
C GLU A 435 0.68 -37.37 -1.36
N ARG A 436 1.46 -37.18 -2.42
CA ARG A 436 2.78 -36.54 -2.31
C ARG A 436 2.67 -35.11 -1.78
N ALA A 437 1.68 -34.34 -2.22
CA ALA A 437 1.44 -32.98 -1.71
C ALA A 437 1.13 -32.97 -0.22
N ALA A 438 0.28 -33.89 0.26
CA ALA A 438 -0.05 -34.03 1.67
C ALA A 438 1.20 -34.32 2.52
N SER A 439 1.99 -35.32 2.14
CA SER A 439 3.23 -35.68 2.83
C SER A 439 4.24 -34.54 2.90
N ALA A 440 4.40 -33.79 1.79
CA ALA A 440 5.30 -32.65 1.74
C ALA A 440 4.81 -31.47 2.60
N ILE A 441 3.49 -31.19 2.61
CA ILE A 441 2.90 -30.14 3.46
C ILE A 441 3.10 -30.48 4.94
N GLU A 442 2.87 -31.72 5.35
CA GLU A 442 3.07 -32.18 6.72
C GLU A 442 4.53 -32.04 7.17
N THR A 443 5.47 -32.30 6.25
CA THR A 443 6.91 -32.27 6.53
C THR A 443 7.45 -30.83 6.61
N TYR A 444 7.05 -29.96 5.69
CA TYR A 444 7.70 -28.64 5.52
C TYR A 444 6.91 -27.46 6.06
N LEU A 445 5.61 -27.61 6.29
CA LEU A 445 4.74 -26.52 6.73
C LEU A 445 4.07 -26.85 8.07
N PRO A 446 4.62 -26.43 9.20
CA PRO A 446 3.97 -26.58 10.51
C PRO A 446 2.61 -25.86 10.52
N PRO A 447 1.66 -26.24 11.41
CA PRO A 447 0.41 -25.53 11.58
C PRO A 447 0.64 -24.03 11.77
N ILE A 448 -0.23 -23.19 11.18
CA ILE A 448 -0.08 -21.73 11.23
C ILE A 448 -0.15 -21.22 12.67
N ALA A 449 -1.02 -21.80 13.51
CA ALA A 449 -1.12 -21.43 14.93
C ALA A 449 0.20 -21.68 15.70
N GLU A 450 0.90 -22.76 15.36
CA GLU A 450 2.21 -23.08 15.97
C GLU A 450 3.28 -22.08 15.50
N ALA A 451 3.30 -21.77 14.21
CA ALA A 451 4.23 -20.77 13.64
C ALA A 451 4.00 -19.36 14.21
N LEU A 452 2.74 -18.98 14.48
CA LEU A 452 2.42 -17.71 15.14
C LEU A 452 2.90 -17.67 16.58
N SER A 453 2.76 -18.78 17.31
CA SER A 453 3.20 -18.87 18.71
C SER A 453 4.72 -18.76 18.85
N SER A 454 5.49 -19.22 17.87
CA SER A 454 6.95 -19.08 17.88
C SER A 454 7.41 -17.64 17.68
N VAL A 455 6.72 -16.87 16.80
CA VAL A 455 7.04 -15.45 16.55
C VAL A 455 6.70 -14.56 17.76
N THR A 456 5.68 -14.91 18.56
CA THR A 456 5.28 -14.11 19.74
C THR A 456 6.16 -14.38 20.97
N ASN A 457 6.98 -15.42 20.96
CA ASN A 457 7.86 -15.80 22.08
C ASN A 457 9.33 -15.39 21.86
N GLU A 458 9.69 -14.88 20.69
CA GLU A 458 10.97 -14.23 20.41
C GLU A 458 10.87 -12.71 20.56
#